data_375dd373da95613dfa0fc8750eeef5f9
#
_entry.id   375dd373da95613dfa0fc8750eeef5f9
#
_cell.length_a   1.000
_cell.length_b   1.000
_cell.length_c   1.000
_cell.angle_alpha   90.00
_cell.angle_beta   90.00
_cell.angle_gamma   90.00
#
_symmetry.space_group_name_H-M   'P 1'
#
loop_
_entity.id
_entity.type
_entity.pdbx_description
1 polymer ?
#
loop_
_entity_poly.entity_id
_entity_poly.type
_entity_poly.pdbx_seq_one_letter_code
_entity_poly.pdbx_strand_id
1 'polypeptide(L)'
;MAIRLDELFDKTKRTFELKLIAGKNGLNHIVGWVHLLEDEIILNRFGGQELAVTTGMKSQEPDWLLHVVTSMKKRDCSGLILNTGMYLKNIPQSVIDWCNQNDFPLFAMPWEISC
;
A
#
# COMPACT_ATOMS: atom_id res chain seq x y z
N MET A 1 9.06 -14.26 7.04
CA MET A 1 9.95 -13.20 6.55
C MET A 1 9.79 -11.98 7.45
N ALA A 2 10.89 -11.32 7.77
CA ALA A 2 10.83 -10.06 8.53
C ALA A 2 11.95 -9.17 7.99
N ILE A 3 11.55 -8.12 7.30
CA ILE A 3 12.47 -7.19 6.67
C ILE A 3 11.94 -5.76 6.85
N ARG A 4 12.82 -4.78 7.00
CA ARG A 4 12.40 -3.39 7.03
C ARG A 4 11.87 -2.99 5.66
N LEU A 5 10.82 -2.17 5.65
CA LEU A 5 10.19 -1.74 4.41
C LEU A 5 11.15 -0.95 3.52
N ASP A 6 12.00 -0.09 4.10
CA ASP A 6 13.00 0.65 3.32
C ASP A 6 13.98 -0.29 2.62
N GLU A 7 14.41 -1.35 3.29
CA GLU A 7 15.30 -2.34 2.70
C GLU A 7 14.59 -3.10 1.57
N LEU A 8 13.35 -3.52 1.80
CA LEU A 8 12.56 -4.19 0.78
C LEU A 8 12.36 -3.30 -0.45
N PHE A 9 12.03 -2.02 -0.22
CA PHE A 9 11.85 -1.03 -1.27
C PHE A 9 13.14 -0.87 -2.09
N ASP A 10 14.28 -0.69 -1.44
CA ASP A 10 15.56 -0.51 -2.11
C ASP A 10 15.94 -1.73 -2.98
N LYS A 11 15.62 -2.92 -2.51
CA LYS A 11 15.92 -4.15 -3.23
C LYS A 11 15.00 -4.42 -4.42
N THR A 12 13.77 -3.90 -4.39
CA THR A 12 12.73 -4.26 -5.36
C THR A 12 12.29 -3.12 -6.27
N LYS A 13 12.63 -1.88 -5.95
CA LYS A 13 12.09 -0.72 -6.67
C LYS A 13 12.39 -0.71 -8.17
N ARG A 14 13.55 -1.23 -8.59
CA ARG A 14 13.88 -1.30 -10.01
C ARG A 14 13.10 -2.39 -10.72
N THR A 15 13.06 -3.59 -10.12
CA THR A 15 12.39 -4.74 -10.72
C THR A 15 10.90 -4.49 -10.91
N PHE A 16 10.25 -3.89 -9.91
CA PHE A 16 8.81 -3.65 -9.94
C PHE A 16 8.44 -2.20 -10.27
N GLU A 17 9.44 -1.37 -10.58
CA GLU A 17 9.24 0.06 -10.89
C GLU A 17 8.43 0.76 -9.82
N LEU A 18 8.73 0.46 -8.55
CA LEU A 18 8.01 1.05 -7.43
C LEU A 18 8.39 2.51 -7.23
N LYS A 19 7.38 3.34 -6.97
CA LYS A 19 7.57 4.73 -6.58
C LYS A 19 6.93 4.95 -5.23
N LEU A 20 7.63 5.61 -4.33
CA LEU A 20 7.07 6.03 -3.06
C LEU A 20 6.22 7.28 -3.29
N ILE A 21 4.93 7.20 -3.00
CA ILE A 21 3.97 8.29 -3.21
C ILE A 21 3.78 9.09 -1.94
N ALA A 22 3.74 8.44 -0.79
CA ALA A 22 3.45 9.09 0.49
C ALA A 22 3.95 8.23 1.66
N GLY A 23 3.98 8.80 2.85
CA GLY A 23 4.26 8.07 4.07
C GLY A 23 5.73 7.76 4.29
N LYS A 24 6.64 8.59 3.81
CA LYS A 24 8.08 8.37 3.90
C LYS A 24 8.56 8.04 5.32
N ASN A 25 7.99 8.67 6.33
CA ASN A 25 8.42 8.46 7.71
C ASN A 25 8.05 7.08 8.27
N GLY A 26 7.25 6.30 7.54
CA GLY A 26 6.90 4.94 7.92
C GLY A 26 7.75 3.87 7.24
N LEU A 27 8.79 4.24 6.52
CA LEU A 27 9.64 3.27 5.81
C LEU A 27 10.47 2.38 6.75
N ASN A 28 10.50 2.70 8.03
CA ASN A 28 11.13 1.86 9.06
C ASN A 28 10.22 0.72 9.55
N HIS A 29 8.98 0.65 9.09
CA HIS A 29 8.08 -0.44 9.45
C HIS A 29 8.66 -1.80 9.02
N ILE A 30 8.31 -2.83 9.80
CA ILE A 30 8.71 -4.20 9.47
C ILE A 30 7.65 -4.84 8.59
N VAL A 31 8.08 -5.58 7.57
CA VAL A 31 7.20 -6.37 6.71
C VAL A 31 7.40 -7.84 7.07
N GLY A 32 6.34 -8.47 7.57
CA GLY A 32 6.33 -9.90 7.84
C GLY A 32 5.65 -10.70 6.73
N TRP A 33 4.70 -10.09 6.04
CA TRP A 33 3.85 -10.77 5.05
C TRP A 33 3.54 -9.83 3.89
N VAL A 34 3.34 -10.43 2.69
CA VAL A 34 2.85 -9.70 1.52
C VAL A 34 1.54 -10.35 1.09
N HIS A 35 0.50 -9.54 0.90
CA HIS A 35 -0.83 -10.01 0.55
C HIS A 35 -1.45 -9.21 -0.59
N LEU A 36 -2.28 -9.87 -1.39
CA LEU A 36 -3.16 -9.16 -2.32
C LEU A 36 -4.38 -8.67 -1.56
N LEU A 37 -4.83 -7.46 -1.88
CA LEU A 37 -5.99 -6.83 -1.25
C LEU A 37 -6.89 -6.25 -2.34
N GLU A 38 -7.91 -6.99 -2.76
CA GLU A 38 -8.88 -6.49 -3.74
C GLU A 38 -10.24 -6.22 -3.12
N ASP A 39 -10.53 -6.87 -2.00
CA ASP A 39 -11.75 -6.67 -1.24
C ASP A 39 -11.38 -6.36 0.21
N GLU A 40 -12.02 -5.37 0.80
CA GLU A 40 -11.77 -4.95 2.20
C GLU A 40 -12.03 -6.05 3.23
N ILE A 41 -12.70 -7.12 2.84
CA ILE A 41 -12.97 -8.25 3.73
C ILE A 41 -11.68 -8.91 4.23
N ILE A 42 -10.62 -8.90 3.40
CA ILE A 42 -9.33 -9.49 3.78
C ILE A 42 -8.69 -8.74 4.96
N LEU A 43 -9.05 -7.48 5.16
CA LEU A 43 -8.53 -6.68 6.26
C LEU A 43 -8.81 -7.32 7.62
N ASN A 44 -9.89 -8.08 7.73
CA ASN A 44 -10.24 -8.76 8.97
C ASN A 44 -9.21 -9.82 9.39
N ARG A 45 -8.37 -10.23 8.46
CA ARG A 45 -7.32 -11.24 8.72
C ARG A 45 -5.95 -10.60 9.00
N PHE A 46 -5.82 -9.29 8.79
CA PHE A 46 -4.55 -8.61 9.01
C PHE A 46 -4.37 -8.34 10.50
N GLY A 47 -3.21 -8.72 11.01
CA GLY A 47 -2.88 -8.59 12.43
C GLY A 47 -1.60 -7.79 12.70
N GLY A 48 -0.97 -7.28 11.66
CA GLY A 48 0.24 -6.48 11.76
C GLY A 48 1.34 -6.95 10.83
N GLN A 49 2.16 -6.00 10.37
CA GLN A 49 3.32 -6.23 9.50
C GLN A 49 2.97 -6.65 8.07
N GLU A 50 1.71 -6.53 7.65
CA GLU A 50 1.35 -6.82 6.25
C GLU A 50 1.70 -5.66 5.33
N LEU A 51 2.32 -5.99 4.21
CA LEU A 51 2.41 -5.12 3.04
C LEU A 51 1.41 -5.66 2.03
N ALA A 52 0.43 -4.85 1.65
CA ALA A 52 -0.59 -5.30 0.71
C ALA A 52 -0.36 -4.69 -0.68
N VAL A 53 -0.85 -5.40 -1.70
CA VAL A 53 -0.86 -4.93 -3.08
C VAL A 53 -2.30 -4.97 -3.56
N THR A 54 -2.77 -3.87 -4.16
CA THR A 54 -4.12 -3.81 -4.72
C THR A 54 -4.11 -3.24 -6.13
N THR A 55 -4.97 -3.77 -7.00
CA THR A 55 -5.21 -3.19 -8.32
C THR A 55 -6.15 -1.99 -8.26
N GLY A 56 -6.82 -1.80 -7.12
CA GLY A 56 -7.79 -0.72 -6.96
C GLY A 56 -9.11 -0.97 -7.66
N MET A 57 -9.45 -2.23 -7.88
CA MET A 57 -10.68 -2.62 -8.57
C MET A 57 -11.92 -2.00 -7.92
N LYS A 58 -11.93 -1.88 -6.59
CA LYS A 58 -13.03 -1.25 -5.84
C LYS A 58 -12.84 0.24 -5.58
N SER A 59 -11.79 0.86 -6.11
CA SER A 59 -11.49 2.27 -5.85
C SER A 59 -12.53 3.23 -6.43
N GLN A 60 -13.44 2.75 -7.26
CA GLN A 60 -14.57 3.52 -7.77
C GLN A 60 -15.61 3.82 -6.67
N GLU A 61 -15.65 2.99 -5.63
CA GLU A 61 -16.54 3.22 -4.50
C GLU A 61 -16.03 4.39 -3.67
N PRO A 62 -16.91 5.33 -3.30
CA PRO A 62 -16.49 6.51 -2.55
C PRO A 62 -15.70 6.14 -1.30
N ASP A 63 -14.57 6.81 -1.10
CA ASP A 63 -13.72 6.66 0.09
C ASP A 63 -13.17 5.24 0.34
N TRP A 64 -13.27 4.35 -0.66
CA TRP A 64 -12.79 2.97 -0.47
C TRP A 64 -11.30 2.95 -0.12
N LEU A 65 -10.49 3.68 -0.87
CA LEU A 65 -9.03 3.68 -0.67
C LEU A 65 -8.67 4.30 0.69
N LEU A 66 -9.36 5.36 1.08
CA LEU A 66 -9.15 5.98 2.39
C LEU A 66 -9.53 5.01 3.51
N HIS A 67 -10.64 4.29 3.35
CA HIS A 67 -11.05 3.25 4.31
C HIS A 67 -9.98 2.17 4.43
N VAL A 68 -9.41 1.73 3.31
CA VAL A 68 -8.37 0.69 3.31
C VAL A 68 -7.14 1.15 4.09
N VAL A 69 -6.59 2.32 3.78
CA VAL A 69 -5.36 2.78 4.44
C VAL A 69 -5.58 3.06 5.93
N THR A 70 -6.73 3.63 6.31
CA THR A 70 -7.03 3.87 7.71
C THR A 70 -7.18 2.57 8.49
N SER A 71 -7.84 1.58 7.90
CA SER A 71 -8.00 0.26 8.51
C SER A 71 -6.67 -0.47 8.65
N MET A 72 -5.83 -0.41 7.62
CA MET A 72 -4.50 -1.01 7.66
C MET A 72 -3.63 -0.39 8.75
N LYS A 73 -3.67 0.94 8.88
CA LYS A 73 -2.90 1.63 9.93
C LYS A 73 -3.34 1.16 11.32
N LYS A 74 -4.64 1.07 11.56
CA LYS A 74 -5.17 0.59 12.84
C LYS A 74 -4.72 -0.83 13.18
N ARG A 75 -4.46 -1.64 12.17
CA ARG A 75 -4.04 -3.03 12.32
C ARG A 75 -2.53 -3.20 12.29
N ASP A 76 -1.77 -2.11 12.35
CA ASP A 76 -0.32 -2.10 12.34
C ASP A 76 0.29 -2.72 11.09
N CYS A 77 -0.39 -2.58 9.95
CA CYS A 77 0.14 -2.98 8.66
C CYS A 77 1.28 -2.07 8.23
N SER A 78 2.15 -2.57 7.38
CA SER A 78 3.41 -1.90 7.03
C SER A 78 3.26 -0.87 5.92
N GLY A 79 2.36 -1.12 4.96
CA GLY A 79 2.17 -0.22 3.83
C GLY A 79 1.29 -0.83 2.76
N LEU A 80 1.05 -0.04 1.70
CA LEU A 80 0.19 -0.45 0.59
C LEU A 80 0.84 -0.08 -0.74
N ILE A 81 0.84 -1.02 -1.67
CA ILE A 81 1.28 -0.82 -3.06
C ILE A 81 0.04 -0.75 -3.93
N LEU A 82 -0.08 0.34 -4.70
CA LEU A 82 -1.15 0.52 -5.67
C LEU A 82 -0.63 0.14 -7.05
N ASN A 83 -1.21 -0.89 -7.65
CA ASN A 83 -0.91 -1.26 -9.03
C ASN A 83 -1.78 -0.40 -9.94
N THR A 84 -1.21 0.71 -10.40
CA THR A 84 -1.95 1.79 -11.08
C THR A 84 -2.02 1.59 -12.58
N GLY A 85 -3.10 2.10 -13.20
CA GLY A 85 -3.25 2.16 -14.65
C GLY A 85 -4.49 1.48 -15.19
N MET A 86 -4.95 0.37 -14.61
CA MET A 86 -6.14 -0.33 -15.08
C MET A 86 -7.40 0.24 -14.44
N TYR A 87 -7.50 0.19 -13.14
CA TYR A 87 -8.67 0.66 -12.40
C TYR A 87 -8.42 1.99 -11.71
N LEU A 88 -7.24 2.13 -11.10
CA LEU A 88 -6.86 3.33 -10.36
C LEU A 88 -5.86 4.12 -11.19
N LYS A 89 -6.30 5.21 -11.82
CA LYS A 89 -5.46 6.03 -12.68
C LYS A 89 -4.86 7.22 -11.94
N ASN A 90 -5.62 7.78 -11.01
CA ASN A 90 -5.18 8.93 -10.22
C ASN A 90 -5.39 8.61 -8.73
N ILE A 91 -4.39 8.88 -7.92
CA ILE A 91 -4.48 8.68 -6.48
C ILE A 91 -5.08 9.93 -5.85
N PRO A 92 -6.20 9.83 -5.11
CA PRO A 92 -6.80 11.00 -4.49
C PRO A 92 -5.82 11.73 -3.56
N GLN A 93 -5.78 13.05 -3.66
CA GLN A 93 -4.88 13.84 -2.81
C GLN A 93 -5.19 13.66 -1.33
N SER A 94 -6.45 13.45 -0.98
CA SER A 94 -6.85 13.19 0.40
C SER A 94 -6.18 11.94 0.98
N VAL A 95 -6.00 10.92 0.17
CA VAL A 95 -5.32 9.68 0.58
C VAL A 95 -3.82 9.94 0.76
N ILE A 96 -3.21 10.65 -0.18
CA ILE A 96 -1.79 11.02 -0.10
C ILE A 96 -1.53 11.83 1.18
N ASP A 97 -2.36 12.83 1.44
CA ASP A 97 -2.22 13.69 2.61
C ASP A 97 -2.38 12.90 3.90
N TRP A 98 -3.39 12.02 3.96
CA TRP A 98 -3.61 11.18 5.13
C TRP A 98 -2.41 10.27 5.40
N CYS A 99 -1.88 9.63 4.35
CA CYS A 99 -0.72 8.74 4.48
C CYS A 99 0.52 9.49 4.96
N ASN A 100 0.74 10.72 4.48
CA ASN A 100 1.85 11.55 4.96
C ASN A 100 1.67 11.94 6.42
N GLN A 101 0.46 12.30 6.82
CA GLN A 101 0.17 12.71 8.20
C GLN A 101 0.26 11.55 9.19
N ASN A 102 0.02 10.34 8.72
CA ASN A 102 -0.06 9.16 9.58
C ASN A 102 1.11 8.19 9.38
N ASP A 103 2.14 8.61 8.67
CA ASP A 103 3.36 7.82 8.44
C ASP A 103 3.05 6.43 7.88
N PHE A 104 2.08 6.37 6.96
CA PHE A 104 1.68 5.12 6.31
C PHE A 104 2.22 5.08 4.88
N PRO A 105 3.23 4.25 4.59
CA PRO A 105 3.83 4.19 3.26
C PRO A 105 2.87 3.74 2.17
N LEU A 106 2.81 4.54 1.11
CA LEU A 106 1.97 4.28 -0.05
C LEU A 106 2.87 4.30 -1.29
N PHE A 107 2.84 3.23 -2.07
CA PHE A 107 3.64 3.08 -3.28
C PHE A 107 2.74 2.95 -4.50
N ALA A 108 3.30 3.27 -5.66
CA ALA A 108 2.66 2.97 -6.94
C ALA A 108 3.56 2.03 -7.73
N MET A 109 2.93 1.10 -8.43
CA MET A 109 3.57 0.15 -9.33
C MET A 109 2.79 0.16 -10.65
N PRO A 110 3.46 0.31 -11.82
CA PRO A 110 2.74 0.35 -13.10
C PRO A 110 1.97 -0.93 -13.36
N TRP A 111 0.84 -0.82 -14.07
CA TRP A 111 0.00 -1.97 -14.41
C TRP A 111 0.75 -3.04 -15.20
N GLU A 112 1.70 -2.65 -16.02
CA GLU A 112 2.49 -3.55 -16.86
C GLU A 112 3.34 -4.52 -16.03
N ILE A 113 3.59 -4.19 -14.77
CA ILE A 113 4.33 -5.05 -13.86
C ILE A 113 3.34 -5.96 -13.15
N SER A 114 3.54 -7.28 -13.24
CA SER A 114 2.69 -8.22 -12.52
C SER A 114 3.39 -8.77 -11.28
N CYS A 115 2.61 -9.02 -10.26
CA CYS A 115 3.12 -9.61 -9.02
C CYS A 115 3.16 -11.12 -9.11
#